data_1f8e5d94230dde7f5738f7078e40936e
#
_entry.id   1f8e5d94230dde7f5738f7078e40936e
#
_cell.length_a   1.000
_cell.length_b   1.000
_cell.length_c   1.000
_cell.angle_alpha   90.00
_cell.angle_beta   90.00
_cell.angle_gamma   90.00
#
_symmetry.space_group_name_H-M   'P 1'
#
loop_
_entity.id
_entity.type
_entity.pdbx_description
1 polymer ?
#
loop_
_entity_poly.entity_id
_entity_poly.type
_entity_poly.pdbx_seq_one_letter_code
_entity_poly.pdbx_strand_id
1 'polypeptide(L)'
;MTPSPLRTRRALLGTAAALALAGCAGPSVQDYAREQPPFDLRRFFDGELTAKGLFTDRAGRVVKRFIVRMNGHWKGDEGVLDEHFTYSDGSTQRRVWRLEALGDGRYRGTADDVVGEALGESAGNAFRWAYTLALPVDGRVWHVTLDDWMFLVDEGTVLNRSAMSKLGLHLGDVTLVITRGGQG
;
A
#
# COMPACT_ATOMS: atom_id res chain seq x y z
N MET A 1 19.67 61.14 -0.63
CA MET A 1 19.00 60.13 -1.52
C MET A 1 18.50 59.01 -0.65
N THR A 2 17.23 59.05 -0.26
CA THR A 2 16.61 58.02 0.59
C THR A 2 16.09 56.89 -0.27
N PRO A 3 16.35 55.61 0.03
CA PRO A 3 15.88 54.49 -0.79
C PRO A 3 14.35 54.32 -0.65
N SER A 4 13.68 54.15 -1.77
CA SER A 4 12.23 54.00 -1.88
C SER A 4 11.69 52.75 -1.17
N PRO A 5 10.65 52.83 -0.29
CA PRO A 5 10.12 51.72 0.48
C PRO A 5 9.36 50.67 -0.34
N LEU A 6 9.18 50.88 -1.63
CA LEU A 6 8.46 49.98 -2.54
C LEU A 6 9.25 48.71 -2.98
N ARG A 7 10.58 48.77 -2.97
CA ARG A 7 11.42 47.61 -3.34
C ARG A 7 11.50 46.55 -2.27
N THR A 8 11.41 46.91 -0.99
CA THR A 8 11.51 45.98 0.13
C THR A 8 10.25 45.13 0.31
N ARG A 9 9.07 45.67 -0.01
CA ARG A 9 7.79 44.92 0.06
C ARG A 9 7.67 43.81 -0.99
N ARG A 10 8.24 44.02 -2.19
CA ARG A 10 8.22 43.01 -3.27
C ARG A 10 9.15 41.84 -2.99
N ALA A 11 10.28 42.05 -2.32
CA ALA A 11 11.21 40.99 -1.94
C ALA A 11 10.63 40.09 -0.85
N LEU A 12 9.90 40.64 0.13
CA LEU A 12 9.26 39.89 1.24
C LEU A 12 8.11 39.01 0.76
N LEU A 13 7.33 39.44 -0.26
CA LEU A 13 6.24 38.65 -0.83
C LEU A 13 6.74 37.46 -1.68
N GLY A 14 7.89 37.60 -2.33
CA GLY A 14 8.52 36.51 -3.08
C GLY A 14 9.05 35.36 -2.21
N THR A 15 9.58 35.70 -1.03
CA THR A 15 10.14 34.70 -0.10
C THR A 15 9.05 33.93 0.64
N ALA A 16 7.90 34.56 0.96
CA ALA A 16 6.76 33.88 1.60
C ALA A 16 6.07 32.89 0.67
N ALA A 17 6.02 33.16 -0.66
CA ALA A 17 5.44 32.25 -1.64
C ALA A 17 6.29 30.98 -1.88
N ALA A 18 7.62 31.08 -1.76
CA ALA A 18 8.52 29.94 -1.95
C ALA A 18 8.46 28.94 -0.77
N LEU A 19 8.16 29.40 0.44
CA LEU A 19 8.02 28.55 1.63
C LEU A 19 6.70 27.77 1.68
N ALA A 20 5.67 28.23 0.95
CA ALA A 20 4.35 27.57 0.94
C ALA A 20 4.31 26.30 0.03
N LEU A 21 5.30 26.09 -0.85
CA LEU A 21 5.37 24.90 -1.72
C LEU A 21 6.13 23.71 -1.11
N ALA A 22 6.73 23.86 0.06
CA ALA A 22 7.53 22.79 0.68
C ALA A 22 6.72 21.80 1.54
N GLY A 23 5.38 21.86 1.54
CA GLY A 23 4.57 21.27 2.61
C GLY A 23 3.54 20.21 2.22
N CYS A 24 3.71 19.38 1.18
CA CYS A 24 2.76 18.27 0.92
C CYS A 24 3.39 17.04 0.25
N ALA A 25 4.61 16.68 0.57
CA ALA A 25 5.05 15.31 0.29
C ALA A 25 4.44 14.40 1.37
N GLY A 26 3.60 13.44 0.97
CA GLY A 26 3.11 12.40 1.88
C GLY A 26 4.28 11.59 2.46
N PRO A 27 4.02 10.70 3.45
CA PRO A 27 5.06 9.92 4.08
C PRO A 27 5.79 9.03 3.06
N SER A 28 7.09 8.90 3.23
CA SER A 28 7.97 7.99 2.52
C SER A 28 8.21 6.75 3.39
N VAL A 29 8.44 5.59 2.78
CA VAL A 29 8.82 4.39 3.54
C VAL A 29 10.12 4.60 4.32
N GLN A 30 11.01 5.46 3.84
CA GLN A 30 12.29 5.80 4.48
C GLN A 30 12.13 6.54 5.83
N ASP A 31 10.97 7.16 6.08
CA ASP A 31 10.68 7.79 7.38
C ASP A 31 10.65 6.74 8.51
N TYR A 32 10.42 5.47 8.16
CA TYR A 32 10.35 4.33 9.08
C TYR A 32 11.65 3.51 9.14
N ALA A 33 12.73 3.92 8.49
CA ALA A 33 13.96 3.12 8.33
C ALA A 33 14.62 2.70 9.67
N ARG A 34 14.32 3.39 10.79
CA ARG A 34 14.83 3.07 12.14
C ARG A 34 13.86 2.26 12.99
N GLU A 35 12.64 2.05 12.53
CA GLU A 35 11.61 1.33 13.27
C GLU A 35 11.87 -0.19 13.26
N GLN A 36 11.42 -0.85 14.33
CA GLN A 36 11.63 -2.27 14.56
C GLN A 36 10.28 -2.98 14.80
N PRO A 37 10.19 -4.28 14.51
CA PRO A 37 11.18 -5.14 13.84
C PRO A 37 11.29 -4.84 12.35
N PRO A 38 12.43 -5.13 11.68
CA PRO A 38 12.56 -4.88 10.25
C PRO A 38 11.64 -5.79 9.43
N PHE A 39 10.95 -5.22 8.45
CA PHE A 39 10.00 -5.95 7.61
C PHE A 39 10.71 -6.57 6.40
N ASP A 40 11.01 -7.86 6.45
CA ASP A 40 11.40 -8.67 5.30
C ASP A 40 10.16 -9.36 4.74
N LEU A 41 9.75 -8.97 3.53
CA LEU A 41 8.57 -9.49 2.84
C LEU A 41 8.67 -11.00 2.60
N ARG A 42 9.86 -11.50 2.26
CA ARG A 42 10.10 -12.94 2.02
C ARG A 42 9.89 -13.75 3.28
N ARG A 43 10.46 -13.27 4.40
CA ARG A 43 10.32 -13.94 5.70
C ARG A 43 8.87 -13.92 6.19
N PHE A 44 8.16 -12.78 6.04
CA PHE A 44 6.81 -12.65 6.54
C PHE A 44 5.80 -13.44 5.71
N PHE A 45 5.88 -13.38 4.39
CA PHE A 45 4.94 -14.04 3.48
C PHE A 45 5.40 -15.44 3.03
N ASP A 46 6.24 -16.13 3.79
CA ASP A 46 6.57 -17.53 3.56
C ASP A 46 5.74 -18.44 4.49
N GLY A 47 4.97 -19.35 3.91
CA GLY A 47 4.05 -20.25 4.61
C GLY A 47 2.61 -19.78 4.63
N GLU A 48 1.82 -20.30 5.58
CA GLU A 48 0.40 -20.01 5.72
C GLU A 48 0.15 -18.72 6.49
N LEU A 49 -0.76 -17.88 5.97
CA LEU A 49 -1.19 -16.65 6.61
C LEU A 49 -2.72 -16.51 6.48
N THR A 50 -3.28 -15.70 7.37
CA THR A 50 -4.69 -15.30 7.30
C THR A 50 -4.79 -13.79 7.41
N ALA A 51 -5.55 -13.16 6.52
CA ALA A 51 -5.94 -11.76 6.68
C ALA A 51 -7.43 -11.64 6.96
N LYS A 52 -7.79 -10.66 7.78
CA LYS A 52 -9.17 -10.26 8.04
C LYS A 52 -9.27 -8.76 7.82
N GLY A 53 -10.22 -8.34 6.98
CA GLY A 53 -10.28 -6.95 6.58
C GLY A 53 -11.66 -6.48 6.17
N LEU A 54 -11.69 -5.20 5.90
CA LEU A 54 -12.88 -4.50 5.43
C LEU A 54 -12.50 -3.48 4.35
N PHE A 55 -13.47 -3.22 3.50
CA PHE A 55 -13.45 -2.14 2.53
C PHE A 55 -14.43 -1.05 2.96
N THR A 56 -13.97 0.20 2.97
CA THR A 56 -14.80 1.38 3.21
C THR A 56 -14.92 2.23 1.96
N ASP A 57 -16.09 2.82 1.75
CA ASP A 57 -16.26 3.83 0.71
C ASP A 57 -15.58 5.16 1.12
N ARG A 58 -15.58 6.15 0.22
CA ARG A 58 -14.99 7.46 0.45
C ARG A 58 -15.61 8.25 1.62
N ALA A 59 -16.79 7.85 2.10
CA ALA A 59 -17.47 8.42 3.27
C ALA A 59 -17.14 7.67 4.57
N GLY A 60 -16.26 6.65 4.51
CA GLY A 60 -15.87 5.83 5.65
C GLY A 60 -16.85 4.73 6.02
N ARG A 61 -17.92 4.50 5.22
CA ARG A 61 -18.88 3.43 5.51
C ARG A 61 -18.33 2.09 5.08
N VAL A 62 -18.42 1.07 5.96
CA VAL A 62 -18.04 -0.30 5.62
C VAL A 62 -19.02 -0.84 4.58
N VAL A 63 -18.52 -1.14 3.39
CA VAL A 63 -19.31 -1.69 2.27
C VAL A 63 -19.08 -3.18 2.05
N LYS A 64 -17.92 -3.72 2.49
CA LYS A 64 -17.60 -5.13 2.39
C LYS A 64 -16.62 -5.56 3.47
N ARG A 65 -16.77 -6.78 4.00
CA ARG A 65 -15.80 -7.45 4.87
C ARG A 65 -15.30 -8.69 4.17
N PHE A 66 -14.09 -9.13 4.48
CA PHE A 66 -13.52 -10.31 3.87
C PHE A 66 -12.50 -11.00 4.77
N ILE A 67 -12.28 -12.28 4.47
CA ILE A 67 -11.19 -13.09 5.02
C ILE A 67 -10.38 -13.57 3.83
N VAL A 68 -9.05 -13.55 3.95
CA VAL A 68 -8.13 -14.09 2.95
C VAL A 68 -7.30 -15.19 3.59
N ARG A 69 -7.33 -16.38 3.02
CA ARG A 69 -6.35 -17.43 3.32
C ARG A 69 -5.24 -17.33 2.31
N MET A 70 -4.02 -17.26 2.77
CA MET A 70 -2.85 -17.07 1.91
C MET A 70 -1.85 -18.19 2.15
N ASN A 71 -1.16 -18.58 1.10
CA ASN A 71 -0.01 -19.47 1.16
C ASN A 71 1.11 -18.89 0.30
N GLY A 72 2.19 -18.48 0.97
CA GLY A 72 3.38 -17.95 0.33
C GLY A 72 4.47 -19.00 0.22
N HIS A 73 5.24 -18.93 -0.84
CA HIS A 73 6.42 -19.76 -1.03
C HIS A 73 7.51 -18.97 -1.73
N TRP A 74 8.70 -18.96 -1.15
CA TRP A 74 9.87 -18.27 -1.70
C TRP A 74 10.99 -19.23 -2.05
N LYS A 75 11.65 -18.98 -3.19
CA LYS A 75 12.86 -19.68 -3.62
C LYS A 75 13.91 -18.65 -4.05
N GLY A 76 14.84 -18.35 -3.16
CA GLY A 76 15.78 -17.26 -3.37
C GLY A 76 15.05 -15.92 -3.39
N ASP A 77 15.17 -15.20 -4.50
CA ASP A 77 14.52 -13.89 -4.68
C ASP A 77 13.16 -13.97 -5.37
N GLU A 78 12.72 -15.16 -5.79
CA GLU A 78 11.41 -15.37 -6.42
C GLU A 78 10.40 -15.92 -5.41
N GLY A 79 9.18 -15.35 -5.41
CA GLY A 79 8.09 -15.75 -4.53
C GLY A 79 6.76 -15.90 -5.26
N VAL A 80 5.92 -16.76 -4.70
CA VAL A 80 4.51 -16.90 -5.09
C VAL A 80 3.67 -16.73 -3.84
N LEU A 81 2.63 -15.89 -3.89
CA LEU A 81 1.63 -15.74 -2.83
C LEU A 81 0.25 -16.03 -3.42
N ASP A 82 -0.35 -17.13 -2.97
CA ASP A 82 -1.68 -17.59 -3.39
C ASP A 82 -2.72 -17.12 -2.37
N GLU A 83 -3.65 -16.27 -2.78
CA GLU A 83 -4.63 -15.61 -1.95
C GLU A 83 -6.04 -16.10 -2.30
N HIS A 84 -6.78 -16.63 -1.31
CA HIS A 84 -8.16 -17.05 -1.42
C HIS A 84 -9.06 -16.16 -0.57
N PHE A 85 -9.82 -15.29 -1.22
CA PHE A 85 -10.75 -14.35 -0.61
C PHE A 85 -12.12 -14.99 -0.40
N THR A 86 -12.71 -14.73 0.75
CA THR A 86 -14.12 -14.99 1.05
C THR A 86 -14.75 -13.69 1.56
N TYR A 87 -15.74 -13.20 0.83
CA TYR A 87 -16.41 -11.93 1.13
C TYR A 87 -17.69 -12.14 1.95
N SER A 88 -18.13 -11.07 2.63
CA SER A 88 -19.33 -11.09 3.49
C SER A 88 -20.65 -11.33 2.75
N ASP A 89 -20.68 -11.20 1.42
CA ASP A 89 -21.81 -11.55 0.56
C ASP A 89 -21.76 -12.99 0.04
N GLY A 90 -20.79 -13.79 0.52
CA GLY A 90 -20.58 -15.18 0.10
C GLY A 90 -19.79 -15.34 -1.20
N SER A 91 -19.47 -14.26 -1.89
CA SER A 91 -18.62 -14.34 -3.09
C SER A 91 -17.18 -14.69 -2.73
N THR A 92 -16.45 -15.28 -3.68
CA THR A 92 -15.04 -15.65 -3.51
C THR A 92 -14.21 -15.13 -4.67
N GLN A 93 -12.92 -14.95 -4.42
CA GLN A 93 -11.93 -14.56 -5.43
C GLN A 93 -10.61 -15.26 -5.12
N ARG A 94 -9.84 -15.56 -6.14
CA ARG A 94 -8.45 -16.01 -6.00
C ARG A 94 -7.54 -15.04 -6.72
N ARG A 95 -6.40 -14.70 -6.09
CA ARG A 95 -5.30 -13.95 -6.70
C ARG A 95 -4.01 -14.70 -6.45
N VAL A 96 -3.17 -14.77 -7.45
CA VAL A 96 -1.83 -15.35 -7.32
C VAL A 96 -0.82 -14.29 -7.72
N TRP A 97 -0.06 -13.82 -6.73
CA TRP A 97 1.07 -12.95 -6.96
C TRP A 97 2.31 -13.75 -7.34
N ARG A 98 3.01 -13.28 -8.34
CA ARG A 98 4.40 -13.64 -8.63
C ARG A 98 5.26 -12.49 -8.20
N LEU A 99 6.15 -12.73 -7.25
CA LEU A 99 6.93 -11.72 -6.54
C LEU A 99 8.41 -11.90 -6.84
N GLU A 100 9.15 -10.80 -6.86
CA GLU A 100 10.60 -10.79 -7.02
C GLU A 100 11.21 -9.77 -6.06
N ALA A 101 12.22 -10.19 -5.29
CA ALA A 101 13.06 -9.31 -4.49
C ALA A 101 14.19 -8.76 -5.36
N LEU A 102 14.25 -7.44 -5.50
CA LEU A 102 15.22 -6.74 -6.36
C LEU A 102 16.49 -6.29 -5.60
N GLY A 103 16.59 -6.63 -4.32
CA GLY A 103 17.63 -6.14 -3.42
C GLY A 103 17.29 -4.76 -2.82
N ASP A 104 18.03 -4.39 -1.79
CA ASP A 104 17.90 -3.10 -1.08
C ASP A 104 16.47 -2.77 -0.62
N GLY A 105 15.72 -3.80 -0.17
CA GLY A 105 14.34 -3.64 0.28
C GLY A 105 13.32 -3.39 -0.83
N ARG A 106 13.70 -3.50 -2.10
CA ARG A 106 12.81 -3.29 -3.24
C ARG A 106 12.22 -4.60 -3.74
N TYR A 107 10.97 -4.54 -4.19
CA TYR A 107 10.22 -5.69 -4.68
C TYR A 107 9.41 -5.33 -5.92
N ARG A 108 9.17 -6.34 -6.74
CA ARG A 108 8.29 -6.28 -7.89
C ARG A 108 7.31 -7.44 -7.84
N GLY A 109 6.09 -7.25 -8.36
CA GLY A 109 5.11 -8.33 -8.44
C GLY A 109 4.14 -8.15 -9.58
N THR A 110 3.58 -9.28 -10.01
CA THR A 110 2.52 -9.35 -11.02
C THR A 110 1.42 -10.28 -10.54
N ALA A 111 0.18 -9.99 -10.94
CA ALA A 111 -0.97 -10.89 -10.79
C ALA A 111 -1.91 -10.70 -11.99
N ASP A 112 -2.84 -11.65 -12.21
CA ASP A 112 -3.68 -11.64 -13.42
C ASP A 112 -4.65 -10.46 -13.46
N ASP A 113 -5.01 -9.90 -12.30
CA ASP A 113 -5.86 -8.71 -12.16
C ASP A 113 -5.07 -7.41 -11.93
N VAL A 114 -3.73 -7.44 -12.02
CA VAL A 114 -2.85 -6.28 -11.92
C VAL A 114 -2.43 -5.82 -13.31
N VAL A 115 -2.59 -4.54 -13.57
CA VAL A 115 -2.18 -3.90 -14.83
C VAL A 115 -0.69 -3.58 -14.77
N GLY A 116 0.10 -4.26 -15.58
CA GLY A 116 1.56 -4.13 -15.57
C GLY A 116 2.18 -4.77 -14.33
N GLU A 117 3.02 -4.03 -13.63
CA GLU A 117 3.75 -4.47 -12.45
C GLU A 117 3.38 -3.66 -11.22
N ALA A 118 3.36 -4.31 -10.07
CA ALA A 118 3.35 -3.66 -8.78
C ALA A 118 4.79 -3.42 -8.32
N LEU A 119 5.06 -2.26 -7.73
CA LEU A 119 6.37 -1.92 -7.19
C LEU A 119 6.27 -1.65 -5.70
N GLY A 120 7.18 -2.20 -4.93
CA GLY A 120 7.21 -2.08 -3.48
C GLY A 120 8.59 -1.78 -2.92
N GLU A 121 8.59 -1.16 -1.75
CA GLU A 121 9.79 -0.79 -1.01
C GLU A 121 9.57 -1.02 0.48
N SER A 122 10.58 -1.57 1.15
CA SER A 122 10.62 -1.83 2.59
C SER A 122 11.71 -0.98 3.24
N ALA A 123 11.39 -0.35 4.37
CA ALA A 123 12.36 0.28 5.25
C ALA A 123 11.89 0.21 6.71
N GLY A 124 12.77 -0.22 7.61
CA GLY A 124 12.39 -0.51 8.99
C GLY A 124 11.22 -1.48 9.07
N ASN A 125 10.19 -1.14 9.83
CA ASN A 125 8.99 -1.96 9.98
C ASN A 125 7.90 -1.71 8.92
N ALA A 126 8.14 -0.82 7.95
CA ALA A 126 7.18 -0.45 6.92
C ALA A 126 7.49 -1.06 5.56
N PHE A 127 6.44 -1.37 4.82
CA PHE A 127 6.47 -1.73 3.41
C PHE A 127 5.38 -0.97 2.68
N ARG A 128 5.71 -0.36 1.56
CA ARG A 128 4.74 0.31 0.68
C ARG A 128 4.70 -0.38 -0.66
N TRP A 129 3.49 -0.61 -1.15
CA TRP A 129 3.20 -1.31 -2.39
C TRP A 129 2.27 -0.48 -3.26
N ALA A 130 2.63 -0.19 -4.50
CA ALA A 130 1.80 0.59 -5.41
C ALA A 130 1.49 -0.21 -6.68
N TYR A 131 0.22 -0.29 -7.05
CA TYR A 131 -0.23 -1.03 -8.22
C TYR A 131 -1.60 -0.57 -8.72
N THR A 132 -1.97 -1.00 -9.91
CA THR A 132 -3.29 -0.76 -10.51
C THR A 132 -4.01 -2.09 -10.71
N LEU A 133 -5.22 -2.20 -10.16
CA LEU A 133 -6.12 -3.34 -10.37
C LEU A 133 -7.06 -3.08 -11.55
N ALA A 134 -7.29 -4.14 -12.34
CA ALA A 134 -8.35 -4.23 -13.32
C ALA A 134 -9.59 -4.89 -12.68
N LEU A 135 -10.48 -4.07 -12.10
CA LEU A 135 -11.66 -4.55 -11.38
C LEU A 135 -12.89 -4.65 -12.30
N PRO A 136 -13.51 -5.83 -12.44
CA PRO A 136 -14.80 -5.94 -13.08
C PRO A 136 -15.91 -5.40 -12.17
N VAL A 137 -16.60 -4.35 -12.64
CA VAL A 137 -17.73 -3.73 -11.94
C VAL A 137 -18.84 -3.49 -12.95
N ASP A 138 -20.01 -4.08 -12.75
CA ASP A 138 -21.21 -3.92 -13.61
C ASP A 138 -20.91 -4.13 -15.11
N GLY A 139 -20.15 -5.20 -15.43
CA GLY A 139 -19.81 -5.56 -16.80
C GLY A 139 -18.76 -4.67 -17.48
N ARG A 140 -18.12 -3.77 -16.73
CA ARG A 140 -17.01 -2.93 -17.20
C ARG A 140 -15.77 -3.18 -16.36
N VAL A 141 -14.59 -3.05 -16.98
CA VAL A 141 -13.32 -3.10 -16.26
C VAL A 141 -12.93 -1.70 -15.82
N TRP A 142 -12.70 -1.54 -14.52
CA TRP A 142 -12.24 -0.32 -13.91
C TRP A 142 -10.77 -0.47 -13.50
N HIS A 143 -9.92 0.44 -13.95
CA HIS A 143 -8.56 0.53 -13.46
C HIS A 143 -8.54 1.40 -12.22
N VAL A 144 -8.17 0.80 -11.09
CA VAL A 144 -8.13 1.43 -9.77
C VAL A 144 -6.71 1.33 -9.22
N THR A 145 -6.12 2.47 -8.89
CA THR A 145 -4.79 2.54 -8.28
C THR A 145 -4.90 2.31 -6.79
N LEU A 146 -4.04 1.46 -6.25
CA LEU A 146 -3.86 1.20 -4.83
C LEU A 146 -2.51 1.74 -4.38
N ASP A 147 -2.51 2.47 -3.27
CA ASP A 147 -1.35 2.86 -2.48
C ASP A 147 -1.44 2.12 -1.15
N ASP A 148 -0.65 1.07 -1.03
CA ASP A 148 -0.83 0.02 -0.05
C ASP A 148 0.32 0.07 0.96
N TRP A 149 0.01 0.36 2.22
CA TRP A 149 0.95 0.46 3.31
C TRP A 149 0.77 -0.68 4.29
N MET A 150 1.86 -1.36 4.60
CA MET A 150 1.93 -2.44 5.57
C MET A 150 2.93 -2.07 6.67
N PHE A 151 2.54 -2.33 7.91
CA PHE A 151 3.39 -2.10 9.07
C PHE A 151 3.49 -3.38 9.89
N LEU A 152 4.71 -3.89 10.05
CA LEU A 152 5.00 -5.02 10.90
C LEU A 152 4.91 -4.58 12.37
N VAL A 153 3.91 -5.08 13.08
CA VAL A 153 3.64 -4.73 14.49
C VAL A 153 4.46 -5.60 15.43
N ASP A 154 4.53 -6.89 15.10
CA ASP A 154 5.35 -7.91 15.74
C ASP A 154 5.78 -8.94 14.68
N GLU A 155 6.54 -9.97 15.07
CA GLU A 155 7.05 -10.97 14.12
C GLU A 155 5.97 -11.76 13.38
N GLY A 156 4.74 -11.76 13.87
CA GLY A 156 3.61 -12.53 13.33
C GLY A 156 2.46 -11.69 12.79
N THR A 157 2.48 -10.36 12.97
CA THR A 157 1.33 -9.48 12.71
C THR A 157 1.70 -8.28 11.86
N VAL A 158 0.98 -8.10 10.77
CA VAL A 158 1.04 -6.89 9.91
C VAL A 158 -0.32 -6.19 9.93
N LEU A 159 -0.30 -4.88 10.15
CA LEU A 159 -1.42 -3.99 9.85
C LEU A 159 -1.24 -3.40 8.46
N ASN A 160 -2.29 -3.47 7.67
CA ASN A 160 -2.29 -2.96 6.30
C ASN A 160 -3.41 -1.93 6.11
N ARG A 161 -3.06 -0.85 5.43
CA ARG A 161 -3.99 0.16 4.95
C ARG A 161 -3.68 0.49 3.51
N SER A 162 -4.69 0.36 2.64
CA SER A 162 -4.57 0.61 1.21
C SER A 162 -5.58 1.68 0.79
N ALA A 163 -5.10 2.77 0.23
CA ALA A 163 -5.95 3.81 -0.35
C ALA A 163 -6.25 3.48 -1.81
N MET A 164 -7.54 3.47 -2.17
CA MET A 164 -8.00 3.22 -3.53
C MET A 164 -8.36 4.52 -4.22
N SER A 165 -7.84 4.72 -5.42
CA SER A 165 -8.13 5.92 -6.21
C SER A 165 -8.32 5.60 -7.70
N LYS A 166 -9.04 6.50 -8.40
CA LYS A 166 -9.16 6.48 -9.86
C LYS A 166 -9.02 7.88 -10.40
N LEU A 167 -8.10 8.11 -11.33
CA LEU A 167 -7.80 9.43 -11.90
C LEU A 167 -7.54 10.49 -10.80
N GLY A 168 -6.86 10.09 -9.72
CA GLY A 168 -6.57 10.97 -8.57
C GLY A 168 -7.73 11.18 -7.59
N LEU A 169 -8.93 10.67 -7.87
CA LEU A 169 -10.06 10.75 -6.96
C LEU A 169 -10.06 9.56 -6.00
N HIS A 170 -10.06 9.82 -4.69
CA HIS A 170 -10.18 8.80 -3.66
C HIS A 170 -11.56 8.11 -3.74
N LEU A 171 -11.55 6.77 -3.77
CA LEU A 171 -12.74 5.92 -3.87
C LEU A 171 -13.11 5.27 -2.53
N GLY A 172 -12.11 4.97 -1.72
CA GLY A 172 -12.27 4.28 -0.45
C GLY A 172 -10.97 3.66 0.01
N ASP A 173 -11.04 2.95 1.12
CA ASP A 173 -9.86 2.34 1.75
C ASP A 173 -10.10 0.85 2.02
N VAL A 174 -9.03 0.06 1.93
CA VAL A 174 -8.96 -1.28 2.48
C VAL A 174 -8.15 -1.21 3.78
N THR A 175 -8.67 -1.80 4.83
CA THR A 175 -7.93 -1.98 6.09
C THR A 175 -7.99 -3.44 6.46
N LEU A 176 -6.85 -4.05 6.75
CA LEU A 176 -6.79 -5.44 7.15
C LEU A 176 -5.64 -5.71 8.13
N VAL A 177 -5.77 -6.79 8.86
CA VAL A 177 -4.71 -7.37 9.66
C VAL A 177 -4.31 -8.71 9.03
N ILE A 178 -3.01 -8.94 8.88
CA ILE A 178 -2.44 -10.20 8.40
C ILE A 178 -1.72 -10.86 9.56
N THR A 179 -2.00 -12.14 9.78
CA THR A 179 -1.34 -12.95 10.81
C THR A 179 -0.70 -14.19 10.21
N ARG A 180 0.50 -14.53 10.68
CA ARG A 180 1.22 -15.75 10.31
C ARG A 180 0.72 -16.93 11.17
N GLY A 181 0.61 -18.10 10.53
CA GLY A 181 0.25 -19.36 11.22
C GLY A 181 -1.14 -19.30 11.85
N GLY A 182 -1.84 -20.39 11.89
CA GLY A 182 -3.17 -20.47 12.47
C GLY A 182 -3.17 -20.27 14.01
N GLN A 183 -3.08 -19.02 14.45
CA GLN A 183 -3.54 -18.62 15.78
C GLN A 183 -4.93 -18.01 15.58
N GLY A 184 -5.91 -18.86 15.60
CA GLY A 184 -7.33 -18.55 15.64
C GLY A 184 -7.87 -18.64 17.02
#